data_802376c9e757a09af14af1e1d258171c
#
_entry.id   802376c9e757a09af14af1e1d258171c
#
_cell.length_a   1.000
_cell.length_b   1.000
_cell.length_c   1.000
_cell.angle_alpha   90.00
_cell.angle_beta   90.00
_cell.angle_gamma   90.00
#
_symmetry.space_group_name_H-M   'P 1'
#
loop_
_entity.id
_entity.type
_entity.pdbx_description
1 polymer ?
#
loop_
_entity_poly.entity_id
_entity_poly.type
_entity_poly.pdbx_seq_one_letter_code
_entity_poly.pdbx_strand_id
1 'polypeptide(L)'
;MKHIFLINPAAGKGKSEKSIRPQIEDYCGKNGIDYEIYVTKARNDALEYSRERAKSGESIRFYACGGDGTLYEVVNGAYGYPNCEVAVIPLGSGNDFIRLFGTKEQFADVEAQVTGIPVELDVIKCGDKIAINQCSMGLDAEVCAKQAYFKKMPFMTGETAYVAATFYCLLKKVGHKFTVTIDDNEPFTDTILFCVAGNSRWYGGGFMAAPTAWPDDGQLDFVIVRKDRSRARLLPLVNKYKRGEHVGMDITRYVRGSKMKVHCDTPSAVNIDGECEVVTDSEFEIVRRAIKFVVPQFSDFHKGRAEREVQDKELSKKQ
;
A
#
# COMPACT_ATOMS: atom_id res chain seq x y z
N MET A 1 25.06 2.55 11.88
CA MET A 1 23.95 2.18 10.96
C MET A 1 24.36 2.54 9.55
N LYS A 2 24.22 1.63 8.63
CA LYS A 2 24.43 1.85 7.19
C LYS A 2 23.16 2.42 6.57
N HIS A 3 23.27 3.46 5.73
CA HIS A 3 22.14 4.05 4.99
C HIS A 3 22.22 3.64 3.53
N ILE A 4 21.20 2.94 2.99
CA ILE A 4 21.19 2.43 1.61
C ILE A 4 20.00 3.00 0.85
N PHE A 5 20.29 3.83 -0.15
CA PHE A 5 19.29 4.48 -1.00
C PHE A 5 19.07 3.67 -2.28
N LEU A 6 17.92 3.02 -2.40
CA LEU A 6 17.53 2.23 -3.58
C LEU A 6 16.73 3.11 -4.54
N ILE A 7 17.39 3.60 -5.58
CA ILE A 7 16.78 4.52 -6.53
C ILE A 7 16.19 3.75 -7.71
N ASN A 8 14.86 3.88 -7.88
CA ASN A 8 14.20 3.40 -9.09
C ASN A 8 14.32 4.44 -10.21
N PRO A 9 15.14 4.22 -11.26
CA PRO A 9 15.39 5.21 -12.29
C PRO A 9 14.15 5.51 -13.15
N ALA A 10 13.15 4.61 -13.21
CA ALA A 10 11.92 4.82 -13.95
C ALA A 10 10.93 5.75 -13.22
N ALA A 11 11.10 5.96 -11.91
CA ALA A 11 10.25 6.89 -11.15
C ALA A 11 10.49 8.34 -11.58
N GLY A 12 9.58 9.25 -11.20
CA GLY A 12 9.72 10.68 -11.52
C GLY A 12 9.83 10.97 -13.02
N LYS A 13 9.15 10.19 -13.87
CA LYS A 13 9.25 10.28 -15.34
C LYS A 13 10.70 10.10 -15.86
N GLY A 14 11.47 9.21 -15.24
CA GLY A 14 12.85 8.92 -15.59
C GLY A 14 13.87 9.97 -15.09
N LYS A 15 13.48 10.82 -14.14
CA LYS A 15 14.35 11.87 -13.59
C LYS A 15 14.74 11.65 -12.12
N SER A 16 14.27 10.57 -11.52
CA SER A 16 14.44 10.28 -10.09
C SER A 16 15.90 10.33 -9.64
N GLU A 17 16.80 9.63 -10.33
CA GLU A 17 18.22 9.59 -9.97
C GLU A 17 18.87 10.97 -10.06
N LYS A 18 18.66 11.69 -11.17
CA LYS A 18 19.20 13.05 -11.36
C LYS A 18 18.68 14.04 -10.31
N SER A 19 17.48 13.83 -9.82
CA SER A 19 16.83 14.69 -8.84
C SER A 19 17.32 14.43 -7.41
N ILE A 20 17.44 13.14 -7.00
CA ILE A 20 17.65 12.80 -5.59
C ILE A 20 19.11 12.52 -5.24
N ARG A 21 19.93 11.96 -6.18
CA ARG A 21 21.34 11.64 -5.93
C ARG A 21 22.13 12.83 -5.39
N PRO A 22 22.08 14.04 -5.99
CA PRO A 22 22.85 15.19 -5.49
C PRO A 22 22.46 15.58 -4.06
N GLN A 23 21.18 15.43 -3.70
CA GLN A 23 20.69 15.76 -2.35
C GLN A 23 21.20 14.74 -1.32
N ILE A 24 21.22 13.45 -1.65
CA ILE A 24 21.77 12.39 -0.81
C ILE A 24 23.26 12.62 -0.59
N GLU A 25 24.03 12.84 -1.68
CA GLU A 25 25.48 13.05 -1.63
C GLU A 25 25.85 14.30 -0.81
N ASP A 26 25.12 15.40 -1.00
CA ASP A 26 25.33 16.64 -0.26
C ASP A 26 25.04 16.47 1.23
N TYR A 27 23.86 15.96 1.58
CA TYR A 27 23.45 15.80 2.99
C TYR A 27 24.31 14.78 3.72
N CYS A 28 24.46 13.58 3.17
CA CYS A 28 25.22 12.50 3.81
C CYS A 28 26.72 12.83 3.89
N GLY A 29 27.28 13.43 2.82
CA GLY A 29 28.68 13.83 2.81
C GLY A 29 28.99 14.92 3.83
N LYS A 30 28.17 15.96 3.94
CA LYS A 30 28.32 17.03 4.94
C LYS A 30 28.23 16.55 6.40
N ASN A 31 27.40 15.55 6.63
CA ASN A 31 27.13 15.04 7.99
C ASN A 31 27.92 13.77 8.34
N GLY A 32 28.84 13.32 7.46
CA GLY A 32 29.69 12.12 7.71
C GLY A 32 28.88 10.82 7.86
N ILE A 33 27.73 10.72 7.18
CA ILE A 33 26.88 9.55 7.24
C ILE A 33 27.42 8.44 6.33
N ASP A 34 27.52 7.23 6.85
CA ASP A 34 27.90 6.06 6.05
C ASP A 34 26.72 5.64 5.16
N TYR A 35 26.84 5.92 3.86
CA TYR A 35 25.75 5.67 2.91
C TYR A 35 26.20 4.94 1.66
N GLU A 36 25.24 4.37 0.97
CA GLU A 36 25.38 3.70 -0.30
C GLU A 36 24.18 4.06 -1.21
N ILE A 37 24.44 4.29 -2.49
CA ILE A 37 23.40 4.52 -3.49
C ILE A 37 23.40 3.35 -4.45
N TYR A 38 22.27 2.65 -4.53
CA TYR A 38 22.03 1.57 -5.47
C TYR A 38 20.92 1.96 -6.45
N VAL A 39 21.21 1.94 -7.74
CA VAL A 39 20.23 2.21 -8.80
C VAL A 39 19.68 0.89 -9.30
N THR A 40 18.37 0.69 -9.17
CA THR A 40 17.72 -0.57 -9.56
C THR A 40 17.72 -0.75 -11.08
N LYS A 41 17.90 -2.00 -11.52
CA LYS A 41 18.09 -2.36 -12.95
C LYS A 41 16.82 -2.94 -13.57
N ALA A 42 15.96 -3.56 -12.75
CA ALA A 42 14.77 -4.25 -13.20
C ALA A 42 13.72 -4.32 -12.06
N ARG A 43 12.56 -4.86 -12.37
CA ARG A 43 11.55 -5.23 -11.39
C ARG A 43 12.10 -6.30 -10.43
N ASN A 44 11.75 -6.22 -9.16
CA ASN A 44 12.21 -7.05 -8.04
C ASN A 44 13.71 -6.86 -7.67
N ASP A 45 14.45 -6.01 -8.34
CA ASP A 45 15.87 -5.79 -8.05
C ASP A 45 16.07 -5.12 -6.68
N ALA A 46 15.20 -4.19 -6.29
CA ALA A 46 15.23 -3.60 -4.94
C ALA A 46 14.91 -4.63 -3.86
N LEU A 47 14.00 -5.58 -4.12
CA LEU A 47 13.66 -6.67 -3.20
C LEU A 47 14.86 -7.60 -3.00
N GLU A 48 15.46 -8.05 -4.09
CA GLU A 48 16.59 -8.98 -4.03
C GLU A 48 17.80 -8.33 -3.36
N TYR A 49 18.11 -7.09 -3.74
CA TYR A 49 19.22 -6.33 -3.18
C TYR A 49 19.03 -6.07 -1.67
N SER A 50 17.87 -5.56 -1.26
CA SER A 50 17.62 -5.30 0.17
C SER A 50 17.63 -6.57 1.00
N ARG A 51 17.09 -7.69 0.49
CA ARG A 51 17.13 -9.00 1.15
C ARG A 51 18.56 -9.51 1.32
N GLU A 52 19.39 -9.40 0.30
CA GLU A 52 20.79 -9.84 0.38
C GLU A 52 21.57 -9.02 1.39
N ARG A 53 21.38 -7.69 1.38
CA ARG A 53 22.02 -6.80 2.36
C ARG A 53 21.53 -7.04 3.79
N ALA A 54 20.24 -7.30 3.98
CA ALA A 54 19.63 -7.56 5.27
C ALA A 54 20.21 -8.81 5.97
N LYS A 55 20.55 -9.85 5.19
CA LYS A 55 21.18 -11.09 5.69
C LYS A 55 22.55 -10.87 6.35
N SER A 56 23.23 -9.77 6.06
CA SER A 56 24.54 -9.48 6.67
C SER A 56 24.49 -9.32 8.19
N GLY A 57 23.28 -9.05 8.76
CA GLY A 57 23.11 -8.75 10.19
C GLY A 57 23.55 -7.33 10.57
N GLU A 58 24.10 -6.56 9.64
CA GLU A 58 24.44 -5.15 9.85
C GLU A 58 23.16 -4.32 10.09
N SER A 59 23.25 -3.30 10.96
CA SER A 59 22.13 -2.36 11.14
C SER A 59 21.99 -1.47 9.91
N ILE A 60 20.89 -1.61 9.16
CA ILE A 60 20.67 -0.92 7.89
C ILE A 60 19.36 -0.16 7.91
N ARG A 61 19.39 1.08 7.37
CA ARG A 61 18.19 1.82 6.99
C ARG A 61 18.13 1.87 5.46
N PHE A 62 17.13 1.19 4.90
CA PHE A 62 16.85 1.21 3.47
C PHE A 62 15.92 2.37 3.12
N TYR A 63 16.22 3.08 2.06
CA TYR A 63 15.39 4.15 1.51
C TYR A 63 14.83 3.73 0.15
N ALA A 64 13.51 3.51 0.09
CA ALA A 64 12.82 3.26 -1.16
C ALA A 64 12.64 4.58 -1.93
N CYS A 65 13.59 4.92 -2.80
CA CYS A 65 13.56 6.14 -3.62
C CYS A 65 12.75 5.88 -4.90
N GLY A 66 11.42 5.93 -4.79
CA GLY A 66 10.52 5.58 -5.89
C GLY A 66 9.05 5.80 -5.57
N GLY A 67 8.18 4.97 -6.11
CA GLY A 67 6.75 4.93 -5.80
C GLY A 67 6.39 3.74 -4.92
N ASP A 68 5.07 3.47 -4.81
CA ASP A 68 4.52 2.38 -3.98
C ASP A 68 5.12 1.01 -4.34
N GLY A 69 5.36 0.72 -5.63
CA GLY A 69 6.03 -0.52 -6.05
C GLY A 69 7.47 -0.65 -5.57
N THR A 70 8.25 0.46 -5.51
CA THR A 70 9.61 0.42 -4.95
C THR A 70 9.57 0.20 -3.43
N LEU A 71 8.61 0.83 -2.74
CA LEU A 71 8.37 0.59 -1.32
C LEU A 71 8.00 -0.87 -1.06
N TYR A 72 7.09 -1.44 -1.85
CA TYR A 72 6.71 -2.85 -1.78
C TYR A 72 7.93 -3.79 -1.90
N GLU A 73 8.80 -3.56 -2.89
CA GLU A 73 10.01 -4.37 -3.08
C GLU A 73 10.94 -4.29 -1.86
N VAL A 74 11.21 -3.09 -1.35
CA VAL A 74 12.10 -2.90 -0.19
C VAL A 74 11.50 -3.51 1.09
N VAL A 75 10.20 -3.36 1.33
CA VAL A 75 9.50 -3.98 2.46
C VAL A 75 9.61 -5.49 2.41
N ASN A 76 9.35 -6.11 1.24
CA ASN A 76 9.47 -7.58 1.07
C ASN A 76 10.92 -8.08 1.16
N GLY A 77 11.89 -7.23 0.86
CA GLY A 77 13.32 -7.54 1.05
C GLY A 77 13.77 -7.45 2.51
N ALA A 78 13.27 -6.46 3.25
CA ALA A 78 13.61 -6.21 4.66
C ALA A 78 12.78 -7.03 5.65
N TYR A 79 11.65 -7.60 5.22
CA TYR A 79 10.76 -8.38 6.07
C TYR A 79 11.47 -9.58 6.69
N GLY A 80 11.29 -9.75 8.00
CA GLY A 80 11.93 -10.83 8.78
C GLY A 80 13.35 -10.51 9.26
N TYR A 81 13.88 -9.31 8.97
CA TYR A 81 15.20 -8.87 9.42
C TYR A 81 15.09 -7.71 10.41
N PRO A 82 15.15 -7.97 11.74
CA PRO A 82 14.94 -6.94 12.78
C PRO A 82 16.05 -5.88 12.84
N ASN A 83 17.18 -6.13 12.21
CA ASN A 83 18.30 -5.20 12.04
C ASN A 83 18.05 -4.13 10.97
N CYS A 84 16.91 -4.21 10.25
CA CYS A 84 16.58 -3.31 9.14
C CYS A 84 15.48 -2.33 9.51
N GLU A 85 15.59 -1.12 8.97
CA GLU A 85 14.57 -0.09 8.94
C GLU A 85 14.24 0.25 7.49
N VAL A 86 12.99 0.61 7.20
CA VAL A 86 12.53 1.02 5.86
C VAL A 86 12.07 2.46 5.90
N ALA A 87 12.66 3.29 5.07
CA ALA A 87 12.28 4.67 4.80
C ALA A 87 11.80 4.81 3.35
N VAL A 88 11.12 5.90 3.02
CA VAL A 88 10.67 6.15 1.65
C VAL A 88 10.94 7.59 1.23
N ILE A 89 11.52 7.77 0.05
CA ILE A 89 11.60 9.06 -0.64
C ILE A 89 10.65 8.99 -1.84
N PRO A 90 9.49 9.67 -1.77
CA PRO A 90 8.37 9.47 -2.69
C PRO A 90 8.62 10.19 -4.03
N LEU A 91 9.11 9.45 -5.01
CA LEU A 91 9.35 9.94 -6.38
C LEU A 91 8.28 9.44 -7.38
N GLY A 92 7.37 8.58 -6.93
CA GLY A 92 6.25 8.06 -7.72
C GLY A 92 5.07 9.01 -7.85
N SER A 93 4.04 8.59 -8.58
CA SER A 93 2.80 9.35 -8.79
C SER A 93 1.73 9.09 -7.74
N GLY A 94 1.69 7.91 -7.12
CA GLY A 94 0.72 7.53 -6.09
C GLY A 94 1.22 7.95 -4.71
N ASN A 95 2.14 7.17 -4.18
CA ASN A 95 2.70 7.29 -2.83
C ASN A 95 1.61 7.33 -1.77
N ASP A 96 0.69 6.37 -1.87
CA ASP A 96 -0.54 6.39 -1.09
C ASP A 96 -0.29 6.07 0.40
N PHE A 97 0.67 5.18 0.69
CA PHE A 97 0.97 4.75 2.06
C PHE A 97 1.41 5.91 2.96
N ILE A 98 2.26 6.81 2.45
CA ILE A 98 2.78 7.93 3.25
C ILE A 98 1.73 8.97 3.64
N ARG A 99 0.57 9.01 2.97
CA ARG A 99 -0.52 9.95 3.26
C ARG A 99 -1.03 9.88 4.71
N LEU A 100 -0.84 8.73 5.35
CA LEU A 100 -1.19 8.53 6.74
C LEU A 100 -0.22 9.25 7.70
N PHE A 101 1.00 9.45 7.27
CA PHE A 101 2.11 9.93 8.11
C PHE A 101 2.49 11.39 7.84
N GLY A 102 2.13 11.93 6.68
CA GLY A 102 2.46 13.29 6.29
C GLY A 102 2.30 13.58 4.81
N THR A 103 2.89 14.68 4.36
CA THR A 103 2.83 15.10 2.97
C THR A 103 3.99 14.52 2.15
N LYS A 104 3.82 14.52 0.83
CA LYS A 104 4.86 14.08 -0.09
C LYS A 104 6.15 14.92 0.04
N GLU A 105 6.01 16.23 0.23
CA GLU A 105 7.12 17.17 0.39
C GLU A 105 7.94 16.85 1.65
N GLN A 106 7.26 16.55 2.75
CA GLN A 106 7.87 16.17 4.01
C GLN A 106 8.70 14.88 3.89
N PHE A 107 8.19 13.90 3.17
CA PHE A 107 8.87 12.63 2.93
C PHE A 107 9.96 12.72 1.85
N ALA A 108 9.90 13.71 0.96
CA ALA A 108 10.91 13.92 -0.08
C ALA A 108 12.20 14.55 0.45
N ASP A 109 12.19 15.10 1.65
CA ASP A 109 13.35 15.69 2.31
C ASP A 109 14.28 14.61 2.84
N VAL A 110 15.53 14.60 2.35
CA VAL A 110 16.55 13.62 2.73
C VAL A 110 16.89 13.73 4.22
N GLU A 111 17.02 14.95 4.75
CA GLU A 111 17.29 15.18 6.18
C GLU A 111 16.18 14.60 7.06
N ALA A 112 14.92 14.89 6.72
CA ALA A 112 13.76 14.40 7.46
C ALA A 112 13.70 12.86 7.49
N GLN A 113 14.12 12.19 6.41
CA GLN A 113 14.17 10.72 6.35
C GLN A 113 15.38 10.14 7.08
N VAL A 114 16.54 10.78 7.02
CA VAL A 114 17.74 10.32 7.71
C VAL A 114 17.60 10.49 9.23
N THR A 115 17.03 11.59 9.69
CA THR A 115 16.77 11.87 11.11
C THR A 115 15.43 11.33 11.61
N GLY A 116 14.63 10.75 10.72
CA GLY A 116 13.29 10.23 11.05
C GLY A 116 13.33 9.10 12.09
N ILE A 117 12.22 8.93 12.78
CA ILE A 117 12.06 7.98 13.89
C ILE A 117 11.43 6.69 13.36
N PRO A 118 12.02 5.50 13.56
CA PRO A 118 11.41 4.24 13.19
C PRO A 118 10.22 3.94 14.11
N VAL A 119 9.11 3.51 13.50
CA VAL A 119 7.92 3.01 14.18
C VAL A 119 7.65 1.58 13.76
N GLU A 120 7.24 0.74 14.70
CA GLU A 120 6.88 -0.64 14.39
C GLU A 120 5.49 -0.67 13.78
N LEU A 121 5.39 -1.20 12.56
CA LEU A 121 4.14 -1.32 11.82
C LEU A 121 3.77 -2.78 11.57
N ASP A 122 2.48 -3.00 11.55
CA ASP A 122 1.87 -4.25 11.11
C ASP A 122 1.94 -4.36 9.58
N VAL A 123 1.86 -5.57 9.07
CA VAL A 123 1.77 -5.85 7.64
C VAL A 123 0.71 -6.92 7.36
N ILE A 124 0.29 -7.04 6.10
CA ILE A 124 -0.60 -8.11 5.65
C ILE A 124 0.27 -9.20 5.01
N LYS A 125 0.16 -10.42 5.49
CA LYS A 125 0.73 -11.59 4.84
C LYS A 125 -0.30 -12.19 3.88
N CYS A 126 0.12 -12.43 2.64
CA CYS A 126 -0.64 -13.13 1.61
C CYS A 126 0.29 -14.15 0.92
N GLY A 127 0.17 -15.41 1.31
CA GLY A 127 1.11 -16.46 0.89
C GLY A 127 2.53 -16.18 1.38
N ASP A 128 3.47 -16.05 0.46
CA ASP A 128 4.87 -15.71 0.71
C ASP A 128 5.17 -14.20 0.58
N LYS A 129 4.17 -13.40 0.24
CA LYS A 129 4.29 -11.96 0.02
C LYS A 129 3.73 -11.16 1.19
N ILE A 130 4.26 -9.94 1.33
CA ILE A 130 3.87 -8.99 2.36
C ILE A 130 3.36 -7.71 1.70
N ALA A 131 2.18 -7.24 2.11
CA ALA A 131 1.70 -5.91 1.78
C ALA A 131 1.77 -5.00 3.02
N ILE A 132 2.27 -3.79 2.84
CA ILE A 132 2.29 -2.79 3.92
C ILE A 132 1.01 -1.96 3.92
N ASN A 133 0.37 -1.83 2.75
CA ASN A 133 -0.79 -0.96 2.55
C ASN A 133 -2.10 -1.74 2.48
N GLN A 134 -2.27 -2.59 1.45
CA GLN A 134 -3.49 -3.37 1.30
C GLN A 134 -3.35 -4.61 0.41
N CYS A 135 -4.27 -5.56 0.64
CA CYS A 135 -4.56 -6.64 -0.30
C CYS A 135 -6.02 -6.58 -0.74
N SER A 136 -6.32 -7.03 -1.97
CA SER A 136 -7.69 -7.12 -2.45
C SER A 136 -7.89 -8.30 -3.40
N MET A 137 -9.14 -8.79 -3.52
CA MET A 137 -9.52 -9.83 -4.48
C MET A 137 -10.85 -9.45 -5.15
N GLY A 138 -10.96 -9.73 -6.45
CA GLY A 138 -12.14 -9.44 -7.29
C GLY A 138 -11.96 -8.21 -8.16
N LEU A 139 -13.03 -7.43 -8.38
CA LEU A 139 -13.06 -6.30 -9.33
C LEU A 139 -11.92 -5.30 -9.11
N ASP A 140 -11.60 -4.98 -7.87
CA ASP A 140 -10.54 -4.04 -7.54
C ASP A 140 -9.16 -4.54 -8.01
N ALA A 141 -8.86 -5.81 -7.76
CA ALA A 141 -7.64 -6.45 -8.23
C ALA A 141 -7.60 -6.57 -9.76
N GLU A 142 -8.76 -6.83 -10.40
CA GLU A 142 -8.88 -6.82 -11.87
C GLU A 142 -8.60 -5.43 -12.45
N VAL A 143 -9.09 -4.36 -11.80
CA VAL A 143 -8.80 -2.97 -12.16
C VAL A 143 -7.31 -2.69 -12.05
N CYS A 144 -6.66 -3.11 -10.97
CA CYS A 144 -5.22 -2.96 -10.78
C CYS A 144 -4.42 -3.65 -11.89
N ALA A 145 -4.75 -4.91 -12.20
CA ALA A 145 -4.11 -5.66 -13.27
C ALA A 145 -4.30 -4.98 -14.65
N LYS A 146 -5.47 -4.39 -14.91
CA LYS A 146 -5.75 -3.68 -16.16
C LYS A 146 -5.13 -2.28 -16.21
N GLN A 147 -4.99 -1.60 -15.07
CA GLN A 147 -4.29 -0.32 -15.00
C GLN A 147 -2.87 -0.41 -15.57
N ALA A 148 -2.15 -1.49 -15.27
CA ALA A 148 -0.82 -1.73 -15.81
C ALA A 148 -0.79 -1.76 -17.35
N TYR A 149 -1.85 -2.25 -17.98
CA TYR A 149 -2.03 -2.21 -19.44
C TYR A 149 -2.34 -0.80 -19.93
N PHE A 150 -3.28 -0.09 -19.31
CA PHE A 150 -3.66 1.26 -19.72
C PHE A 150 -2.51 2.28 -19.52
N LYS A 151 -1.68 2.14 -18.49
CA LYS A 151 -0.49 2.98 -18.28
C LYS A 151 0.50 2.96 -19.44
N LYS A 152 0.50 1.92 -20.27
CA LYS A 152 1.36 1.82 -21.46
C LYS A 152 0.83 2.59 -22.67
N MET A 153 -0.43 3.08 -22.61
CA MET A 153 -1.03 3.85 -23.71
C MET A 153 -0.54 5.31 -23.68
N PRO A 154 -0.34 5.95 -24.86
CA PRO A 154 0.04 7.35 -24.92
C PRO A 154 -1.02 8.22 -24.25
N PHE A 155 -0.58 9.31 -23.58
CA PHE A 155 -1.41 10.29 -22.86
C PHE A 155 -2.13 9.80 -21.61
N MET A 156 -1.92 8.55 -21.16
CA MET A 156 -2.46 8.05 -19.90
C MET A 156 -1.54 8.35 -18.72
N THR A 157 -2.12 8.96 -17.67
CA THR A 157 -1.47 9.11 -16.36
C THR A 157 -1.85 7.96 -15.44
N GLY A 158 -1.24 7.85 -14.26
CA GLY A 158 -1.60 6.82 -13.29
C GLY A 158 -3.09 6.87 -12.91
N GLU A 159 -3.63 8.06 -12.68
CA GLU A 159 -5.03 8.27 -12.29
C GLU A 159 -6.00 8.00 -13.45
N THR A 160 -5.72 8.55 -14.64
CA THR A 160 -6.58 8.33 -15.83
C THR A 160 -6.59 6.88 -16.27
N ALA A 161 -5.46 6.18 -16.16
CA ALA A 161 -5.37 4.74 -16.44
C ALA A 161 -6.20 3.92 -15.45
N TYR A 162 -6.23 4.31 -14.16
CA TYR A 162 -7.07 3.65 -13.15
C TYR A 162 -8.56 3.85 -13.46
N VAL A 163 -8.98 5.07 -13.77
CA VAL A 163 -10.36 5.36 -14.15
C VAL A 163 -10.77 4.58 -15.40
N ALA A 164 -9.93 4.55 -16.45
CA ALA A 164 -10.19 3.79 -17.67
C ALA A 164 -10.31 2.28 -17.40
N ALA A 165 -9.41 1.73 -16.55
CA ALA A 165 -9.47 0.34 -16.14
C ALA A 165 -10.74 0.02 -15.36
N THR A 166 -11.15 0.92 -14.44
CA THR A 166 -12.40 0.80 -13.69
C THR A 166 -13.61 0.73 -14.61
N PHE A 167 -13.73 1.67 -15.55
CA PHE A 167 -14.83 1.65 -16.54
C PHE A 167 -14.81 0.36 -17.37
N TYR A 168 -13.64 -0.04 -17.86
CA TYR A 168 -13.50 -1.27 -18.63
C TYR A 168 -13.97 -2.50 -17.86
N CYS A 169 -13.56 -2.64 -16.59
CA CYS A 169 -13.96 -3.76 -15.74
C CYS A 169 -15.45 -3.71 -15.40
N LEU A 170 -16.02 -2.54 -15.13
CA LEU A 170 -17.46 -2.36 -14.85
C LEU A 170 -18.35 -2.72 -16.04
N LEU A 171 -17.87 -2.60 -17.28
CA LEU A 171 -18.61 -3.00 -18.50
C LEU A 171 -18.63 -4.52 -18.70
N LYS A 172 -17.70 -5.26 -18.11
CA LYS A 172 -17.64 -6.73 -18.17
C LYS A 172 -18.61 -7.37 -17.17
N LYS A 173 -18.58 -8.71 -17.07
CA LYS A 173 -19.32 -9.45 -16.04
C LYS A 173 -18.70 -9.16 -14.70
N VAL A 174 -19.37 -8.37 -13.86
CA VAL A 174 -18.91 -7.92 -12.55
C VAL A 174 -19.45 -8.82 -11.46
N GLY A 175 -18.60 -9.13 -10.48
CA GLY A 175 -18.92 -9.89 -9.30
C GLY A 175 -18.79 -11.41 -9.51
N HIS A 176 -18.13 -12.03 -8.55
CA HIS A 176 -17.94 -13.46 -8.47
C HIS A 176 -18.65 -14.00 -7.22
N LYS A 177 -18.97 -15.28 -7.22
CA LYS A 177 -19.43 -15.95 -6.01
C LYS A 177 -18.23 -16.24 -5.14
N PHE A 178 -18.09 -15.47 -4.06
CA PHE A 178 -17.03 -15.66 -3.07
C PHE A 178 -17.58 -16.26 -1.79
N THR A 179 -16.82 -17.16 -1.21
CA THR A 179 -16.98 -17.62 0.18
C THR A 179 -15.92 -16.92 1.01
N VAL A 180 -16.36 -16.15 2.00
CA VAL A 180 -15.49 -15.34 2.86
C VAL A 180 -15.60 -15.82 4.29
N THR A 181 -14.45 -16.01 4.94
CA THR A 181 -14.33 -16.30 6.37
C THR A 181 -13.49 -15.21 7.02
N ILE A 182 -13.97 -14.63 8.10
CA ILE A 182 -13.22 -13.61 8.88
C ILE A 182 -12.97 -14.18 10.27
N ASP A 183 -11.69 -14.28 10.63
CA ASP A 183 -11.23 -14.92 11.87
C ASP A 183 -11.86 -16.32 12.02
N ASP A 184 -12.40 -16.64 13.18
CA ASP A 184 -13.05 -17.92 13.50
C ASP A 184 -14.57 -17.89 13.27
N ASN A 185 -15.10 -16.87 12.55
CA ASN A 185 -16.53 -16.79 12.29
C ASN A 185 -16.97 -17.79 11.22
N GLU A 186 -18.27 -18.09 11.21
CA GLU A 186 -18.87 -18.93 10.16
C GLU A 186 -18.67 -18.32 8.76
N PRO A 187 -18.27 -19.14 7.76
CA PRO A 187 -18.15 -18.69 6.39
C PRO A 187 -19.48 -18.20 5.84
N PHE A 188 -19.44 -17.15 5.05
CA PHE A 188 -20.61 -16.72 4.29
C PHE A 188 -20.29 -16.64 2.80
N THR A 189 -21.27 -16.98 1.97
CA THR A 189 -21.14 -16.97 0.51
C THR A 189 -22.11 -15.96 -0.09
N ASP A 190 -21.60 -15.07 -0.95
CA ASP A 190 -22.41 -14.07 -1.65
C ASP A 190 -21.81 -13.75 -3.03
N THR A 191 -22.59 -13.05 -3.87
CA THR A 191 -22.05 -12.44 -5.08
C THR A 191 -21.38 -11.12 -4.71
N ILE A 192 -20.06 -11.13 -4.66
CA ILE A 192 -19.22 -10.05 -4.18
C ILE A 192 -18.54 -9.37 -5.37
N LEU A 193 -18.46 -8.05 -5.35
CA LEU A 193 -17.68 -7.27 -6.32
C LEU A 193 -16.20 -7.39 -6.02
N PHE A 194 -15.82 -7.13 -4.78
CA PHE A 194 -14.46 -7.23 -4.30
C PHE A 194 -14.39 -7.29 -2.77
N CYS A 195 -13.30 -7.86 -2.28
CA CYS A 195 -12.89 -7.85 -0.89
C CYS A 195 -11.56 -7.10 -0.76
N VAL A 196 -11.41 -6.29 0.28
CA VAL A 196 -10.16 -5.62 0.64
C VAL A 196 -9.78 -5.97 2.07
N ALA A 197 -8.50 -6.23 2.29
CA ALA A 197 -7.87 -6.21 3.60
C ALA A 197 -6.97 -4.98 3.64
N GLY A 198 -7.35 -3.97 4.41
CA GLY A 198 -6.62 -2.71 4.55
C GLY A 198 -5.80 -2.67 5.84
N ASN A 199 -4.51 -2.38 5.72
CA ASN A 199 -3.63 -2.03 6.82
C ASN A 199 -3.41 -0.52 6.90
N SER A 200 -3.71 0.19 5.81
CA SER A 200 -3.71 1.65 5.70
C SER A 200 -4.94 2.12 4.91
N ARG A 201 -5.14 3.43 4.83
CA ARG A 201 -6.40 4.04 4.36
C ARG A 201 -6.51 4.19 2.86
N TRP A 202 -5.42 4.59 2.19
CA TRP A 202 -5.43 5.00 0.78
C TRP A 202 -4.65 4.05 -0.11
N TYR A 203 -5.15 3.90 -1.33
CA TYR A 203 -4.46 3.17 -2.40
C TYR A 203 -4.92 3.63 -3.78
N GLY A 204 -4.33 3.08 -4.84
CA GLY A 204 -4.77 3.28 -6.22
C GLY A 204 -4.75 4.73 -6.69
N GLY A 205 -3.94 5.60 -6.06
CA GLY A 205 -3.85 7.03 -6.39
C GLY A 205 -4.87 7.89 -5.62
N GLY A 206 -5.15 7.55 -4.36
CA GLY A 206 -5.96 8.34 -3.45
C GLY A 206 -7.39 7.85 -3.21
N PHE A 207 -7.67 6.58 -3.49
CA PHE A 207 -8.93 5.95 -3.07
C PHE A 207 -8.83 5.54 -1.60
N MET A 208 -9.81 5.92 -0.79
CA MET A 208 -9.85 5.63 0.65
C MET A 208 -10.66 4.35 0.92
N ALA A 209 -10.01 3.18 0.77
CA ALA A 209 -10.67 1.90 0.93
C ALA A 209 -11.04 1.57 2.37
N ALA A 210 -10.13 1.83 3.29
CA ALA A 210 -10.28 1.49 4.71
C ALA A 210 -10.13 2.74 5.59
N PRO A 211 -11.17 3.59 5.71
CA PRO A 211 -11.06 4.93 6.31
C PRO A 211 -10.58 4.94 7.77
N THR A 212 -10.79 3.85 8.50
CA THR A 212 -10.42 3.75 9.93
C THR A 212 -9.16 2.94 10.18
N ALA A 213 -8.49 2.44 9.12
CA ALA A 213 -7.29 1.61 9.25
C ALA A 213 -6.10 2.38 9.84
N TRP A 214 -5.39 1.70 10.74
CA TRP A 214 -4.13 2.14 11.34
C TRP A 214 -3.12 0.98 11.32
N PRO A 215 -1.93 1.16 10.75
CA PRO A 215 -0.96 0.08 10.58
C PRO A 215 -0.17 -0.27 11.85
N ASP A 216 -0.58 0.22 13.01
CA ASP A 216 0.03 -0.04 14.32
C ASP A 216 -0.98 -0.47 15.39
N ASP A 217 -2.19 -0.88 14.98
CA ASP A 217 -3.28 -1.16 15.91
C ASP A 217 -3.55 -2.66 16.15
N GLY A 218 -2.84 -3.51 15.44
CA GLY A 218 -2.94 -4.96 15.55
C GLY A 218 -4.18 -5.55 14.90
N GLN A 219 -4.85 -4.83 14.00
CA GLN A 219 -6.02 -5.29 13.26
C GLN A 219 -5.95 -4.88 11.79
N LEU A 220 -6.66 -5.62 10.95
CA LEU A 220 -6.93 -5.27 9.56
C LEU A 220 -8.38 -4.82 9.43
N ASP A 221 -8.61 -3.89 8.51
CA ASP A 221 -9.94 -3.42 8.15
C ASP A 221 -10.41 -4.16 6.89
N PHE A 222 -11.40 -5.05 7.05
CA PHE A 222 -11.95 -5.84 5.94
C PHE A 222 -13.16 -5.13 5.35
N VAL A 223 -13.07 -4.83 4.06
CA VAL A 223 -14.12 -4.17 3.29
C VAL A 223 -14.63 -5.14 2.23
N ILE A 224 -15.88 -5.56 2.35
CA ILE A 224 -16.52 -6.49 1.43
C ILE A 224 -17.69 -5.79 0.78
N VAL A 225 -17.59 -5.60 -0.54
CA VAL A 225 -18.62 -4.91 -1.33
C VAL A 225 -19.40 -5.94 -2.14
N ARG A 226 -20.70 -6.11 -1.81
CA ARG A 226 -21.59 -7.01 -2.52
C ARG A 226 -22.01 -6.41 -3.86
N LYS A 227 -22.34 -7.26 -4.82
CA LYS A 227 -22.88 -6.85 -6.10
C LYS A 227 -24.29 -6.30 -5.92
N ASP A 228 -24.52 -5.05 -6.33
CA ASP A 228 -25.89 -4.52 -6.51
C ASP A 228 -26.53 -5.09 -7.77
N ARG A 229 -27.87 -5.19 -7.76
CA ARG A 229 -28.68 -5.60 -8.94
C ARG A 229 -28.57 -4.61 -10.07
N SER A 230 -28.36 -3.32 -9.80
CA SER A 230 -28.29 -2.25 -10.80
C SER A 230 -26.86 -1.76 -11.02
N ARG A 231 -26.36 -1.90 -12.26
CA ARG A 231 -25.06 -1.33 -12.65
C ARG A 231 -25.00 0.20 -12.55
N ALA A 232 -26.16 0.87 -12.71
CA ALA A 232 -26.23 2.32 -12.59
C ALA A 232 -25.83 2.82 -11.19
N ARG A 233 -26.00 2.01 -10.14
CA ARG A 233 -25.58 2.33 -8.77
C ARG A 233 -24.07 2.16 -8.55
N LEU A 234 -23.34 1.52 -9.46
CA LEU A 234 -21.88 1.33 -9.34
C LEU A 234 -21.11 2.61 -9.66
N LEU A 235 -21.62 3.49 -10.53
CA LEU A 235 -20.97 4.76 -10.87
C LEU A 235 -20.85 5.70 -9.63
N PRO A 236 -21.94 5.95 -8.87
CA PRO A 236 -21.83 6.69 -7.62
C PRO A 236 -20.93 6.01 -6.58
N LEU A 237 -20.86 4.68 -6.58
CA LEU A 237 -19.99 3.92 -5.68
C LEU A 237 -18.52 4.30 -5.85
N VAL A 238 -18.02 4.49 -7.08
CA VAL A 238 -16.62 4.85 -7.33
C VAL A 238 -16.26 6.16 -6.62
N ASN A 239 -17.11 7.18 -6.71
CA ASN A 239 -16.90 8.46 -6.04
C ASN A 239 -16.98 8.34 -4.52
N LYS A 240 -17.95 7.60 -4.00
CA LYS A 240 -18.08 7.32 -2.56
C LYS A 240 -16.87 6.54 -2.04
N TYR A 241 -16.41 5.56 -2.80
CA TYR A 241 -15.23 4.76 -2.47
C TYR A 241 -13.96 5.61 -2.42
N LYS A 242 -13.82 6.56 -3.37
CA LYS A 242 -12.70 7.51 -3.35
C LYS A 242 -12.65 8.35 -2.07
N ARG A 243 -13.81 8.69 -1.49
CA ARG A 243 -13.93 9.50 -0.27
C ARG A 243 -14.10 8.72 1.02
N GLY A 244 -14.12 7.37 0.97
CA GLY A 244 -14.36 6.52 2.14
C GLY A 244 -15.82 6.44 2.60
N GLU A 245 -16.76 7.06 1.86
CA GLU A 245 -18.19 7.11 2.19
C GLU A 245 -18.95 5.80 1.89
N HIS A 246 -18.30 4.85 1.25
CA HIS A 246 -18.87 3.54 0.91
C HIS A 246 -19.13 2.67 2.15
N VAL A 247 -18.45 2.93 3.25
CA VAL A 247 -18.58 2.16 4.51
C VAL A 247 -20.01 2.20 5.05
N GLY A 248 -20.74 3.30 4.87
CA GLY A 248 -22.14 3.45 5.29
C GLY A 248 -23.17 2.89 4.30
N MET A 249 -22.74 2.26 3.19
CA MET A 249 -23.68 1.72 2.20
C MET A 249 -24.17 0.32 2.59
N ASP A 250 -25.44 0.00 2.31
CA ASP A 250 -26.09 -1.29 2.57
C ASP A 250 -25.44 -2.49 1.85
N ILE A 251 -24.71 -2.22 0.74
CA ILE A 251 -23.94 -3.21 -0.02
C ILE A 251 -22.54 -3.45 0.55
N THR A 252 -22.11 -2.65 1.53
CA THR A 252 -20.76 -2.74 2.11
C THR A 252 -20.82 -3.36 3.49
N ARG A 253 -20.03 -4.39 3.72
CA ARG A 253 -19.73 -4.93 5.04
C ARG A 253 -18.33 -4.50 5.43
N TYR A 254 -18.22 -3.77 6.53
CA TYR A 254 -16.95 -3.30 7.08
C TYR A 254 -16.74 -4.00 8.43
N VAL A 255 -15.64 -4.74 8.56
CA VAL A 255 -15.34 -5.54 9.76
C VAL A 255 -13.87 -5.46 10.07
N ARG A 256 -13.50 -5.34 11.34
CA ARG A 256 -12.11 -5.41 11.78
C ARG A 256 -11.78 -6.81 12.29
N GLY A 257 -10.60 -7.28 12.03
CA GLY A 257 -10.15 -8.61 12.43
C GLY A 257 -8.68 -8.86 12.15
N SER A 258 -8.25 -10.08 12.34
CA SER A 258 -6.86 -10.50 12.17
C SER A 258 -6.62 -11.27 10.87
N LYS A 259 -7.65 -11.92 10.35
CA LYS A 259 -7.54 -12.82 9.20
C LYS A 259 -8.80 -12.80 8.34
N MET A 260 -8.64 -12.77 7.04
CA MET A 260 -9.71 -13.00 6.07
C MET A 260 -9.28 -14.05 5.05
N LYS A 261 -10.08 -15.11 4.92
CA LYS A 261 -9.96 -16.10 3.86
C LYS A 261 -11.02 -15.85 2.80
N VAL A 262 -10.62 -15.92 1.55
CA VAL A 262 -11.53 -15.74 0.40
C VAL A 262 -11.34 -16.90 -0.56
N HIS A 263 -12.43 -17.61 -0.85
CA HIS A 263 -12.47 -18.66 -1.87
C HIS A 263 -13.40 -18.25 -3.02
N CYS A 264 -13.01 -18.55 -4.24
CA CYS A 264 -13.81 -18.33 -5.45
C CYS A 264 -13.70 -19.54 -6.39
N ASP A 265 -14.84 -20.14 -6.77
CA ASP A 265 -14.87 -21.28 -7.69
C ASP A 265 -14.24 -20.98 -9.07
N THR A 266 -14.28 -19.71 -9.48
CA THR A 266 -13.66 -19.21 -10.71
C THR A 266 -12.42 -18.39 -10.38
N PRO A 267 -11.24 -18.66 -10.97
CA PRO A 267 -10.04 -17.88 -10.70
C PRO A 267 -10.28 -16.38 -10.84
N SER A 268 -9.86 -15.62 -9.85
CA SER A 268 -10.01 -14.17 -9.75
C SER A 268 -8.65 -13.52 -9.48
N ALA A 269 -8.51 -12.26 -9.89
CA ALA A 269 -7.31 -11.50 -9.58
C ALA A 269 -7.24 -11.22 -8.07
N VAL A 270 -6.04 -11.36 -7.52
CA VAL A 270 -5.64 -10.83 -6.22
C VAL A 270 -4.61 -9.73 -6.43
N ASN A 271 -4.69 -8.66 -5.66
CA ASN A 271 -3.77 -7.54 -5.66
C ASN A 271 -3.09 -7.45 -4.28
N ILE A 272 -1.79 -7.36 -4.26
CA ILE A 272 -0.94 -7.27 -3.06
C ILE A 272 -0.05 -6.03 -3.25
N ASP A 273 -0.46 -4.88 -2.71
CA ASP A 273 0.20 -3.57 -2.89
C ASP A 273 0.55 -3.20 -4.35
N GLY A 274 -0.29 -3.59 -5.31
CA GLY A 274 -0.09 -3.32 -6.74
C GLY A 274 0.47 -4.50 -7.54
N GLU A 275 0.91 -5.56 -6.87
CA GLU A 275 1.31 -6.81 -7.50
C GLU A 275 0.12 -7.74 -7.66
N CYS A 276 -0.18 -8.13 -8.92
CA CYS A 276 -1.38 -8.90 -9.22
C CYS A 276 -1.05 -10.31 -9.68
N GLU A 277 -1.81 -11.27 -9.16
CA GLU A 277 -1.81 -12.67 -9.59
C GLU A 277 -3.25 -13.19 -9.70
N VAL A 278 -3.45 -14.39 -10.24
CA VAL A 278 -4.78 -14.99 -10.42
C VAL A 278 -4.84 -16.30 -9.63
N VAL A 279 -5.80 -16.37 -8.71
CA VAL A 279 -5.95 -17.49 -7.78
C VAL A 279 -7.42 -17.82 -7.55
N THR A 280 -7.69 -18.99 -6.96
CA THR A 280 -9.02 -19.38 -6.44
C THR A 280 -9.16 -19.09 -4.95
N ASP A 281 -8.03 -19.09 -4.24
CA ASP A 281 -7.99 -18.95 -2.80
C ASP A 281 -6.98 -17.89 -2.39
N SER A 282 -7.34 -17.06 -1.45
CA SER A 282 -6.44 -16.09 -0.82
C SER A 282 -6.68 -16.04 0.68
N GLU A 283 -5.60 -15.88 1.42
CA GLU A 283 -5.63 -15.62 2.86
C GLU A 283 -4.86 -14.34 3.13
N PHE A 284 -5.51 -13.39 3.81
CA PHE A 284 -4.95 -12.12 4.25
C PHE A 284 -4.88 -12.15 5.77
N GLU A 285 -3.67 -12.20 6.31
CA GLU A 285 -3.42 -12.32 7.75
C GLU A 285 -2.51 -11.20 8.23
N ILE A 286 -2.85 -10.60 9.38
CA ILE A 286 -1.99 -9.58 9.98
C ILE A 286 -0.74 -10.21 10.58
N VAL A 287 0.41 -9.58 10.34
CA VAL A 287 1.64 -9.83 11.09
C VAL A 287 1.99 -8.57 11.85
N ARG A 288 1.84 -8.62 13.17
CA ARG A 288 2.00 -7.45 14.03
C ARG A 288 3.46 -7.05 14.17
N ARG A 289 3.73 -5.75 14.18
CA ARG A 289 5.05 -5.14 14.41
C ARG A 289 6.13 -5.78 13.54
N ALA A 290 5.81 -6.01 12.29
CA ALA A 290 6.60 -6.83 11.36
C ALA A 290 7.74 -6.07 10.71
N ILE A 291 7.63 -4.73 10.62
CA ILE A 291 8.65 -3.88 10.05
C ILE A 291 8.84 -2.60 10.87
N LYS A 292 10.05 -2.04 10.83
CA LYS A 292 10.36 -0.70 11.34
C LYS A 292 10.30 0.28 10.19
N PHE A 293 9.26 1.10 10.14
CA PHE A 293 9.07 2.12 9.12
C PHE A 293 9.48 3.50 9.64
N VAL A 294 10.27 4.22 8.86
CA VAL A 294 10.80 5.53 9.28
C VAL A 294 9.81 6.63 8.96
N VAL A 295 9.42 7.37 9.99
CA VAL A 295 8.48 8.49 9.90
C VAL A 295 9.22 9.79 10.29
N PRO A 296 9.08 10.89 9.52
CA PRO A 296 9.65 12.18 9.87
C PRO A 296 9.28 12.64 11.28
N GLN A 297 10.20 13.25 12.01
CA GLN A 297 10.03 13.61 13.43
C GLN A 297 8.82 14.50 13.72
N PHE A 298 8.46 15.37 12.78
CA PHE A 298 7.33 16.31 12.91
C PHE A 298 5.98 15.70 12.52
N SER A 299 5.94 14.42 12.18
CA SER A 299 4.68 13.75 11.84
C SER A 299 3.76 13.62 13.04
N ASP A 300 2.48 13.91 12.84
CA ASP A 300 1.44 13.69 13.85
C ASP A 300 1.27 12.22 14.23
N PHE A 301 1.83 11.31 13.43
CA PHE A 301 1.82 9.88 13.73
C PHE A 301 2.55 9.53 15.04
N HIS A 302 3.51 10.36 15.46
CA HIS A 302 4.22 10.18 16.74
C HIS A 302 3.37 10.52 17.96
N LYS A 303 2.23 11.21 17.78
CA LYS A 303 1.23 11.38 18.84
C LYS A 303 0.65 10.02 19.21
N GLY A 304 0.30 9.85 20.49
CA GLY A 304 -0.28 8.60 20.96
C GLY A 304 -1.54 8.21 20.19
N ARG A 305 -1.79 6.93 20.00
CA ARG A 305 -2.90 6.39 19.20
C ARG A 305 -4.27 6.97 19.63
N ALA A 306 -4.53 7.06 20.94
CA ALA A 306 -5.77 7.63 21.46
C ALA A 306 -5.99 9.07 20.98
N GLU A 307 -4.94 9.88 20.91
CA GLU A 307 -5.00 11.26 20.43
C GLU A 307 -5.29 11.32 18.93
N ARG A 308 -4.65 10.45 18.13
CA ARG A 308 -4.91 10.31 16.69
C ARG A 308 -6.36 9.90 16.39
N GLU A 309 -6.92 8.94 17.16
CA GLU A 309 -8.31 8.51 17.02
C GLU A 309 -9.33 9.60 17.36
N VAL A 310 -9.03 10.48 18.31
CA VAL A 310 -9.86 11.65 18.63
C VAL A 310 -9.86 12.65 17.48
N GLN A 311 -8.69 12.95 16.92
CA GLN A 311 -8.59 13.85 15.77
C GLN A 311 -9.38 13.33 14.56
N ASP A 312 -9.33 12.03 14.27
CA ASP A 312 -10.10 11.41 13.18
C ASP A 312 -11.61 11.56 13.37
N LYS A 313 -12.11 11.32 14.60
CA LYS A 313 -13.53 11.51 14.91
C LYS A 313 -13.99 12.95 14.74
N GLU A 314 -13.13 13.91 15.05
CA GLU A 314 -13.42 15.33 14.85
C GLU A 314 -13.41 15.74 13.37
N LEU A 315 -12.46 15.21 12.58
CA LEU A 315 -12.40 15.44 11.14
C LEU A 315 -13.61 14.83 10.42
N SER A 316 -14.03 13.63 10.81
CA SER A 316 -15.20 12.94 10.25
C SER A 316 -16.53 13.66 10.54
N LYS A 317 -16.60 14.47 11.60
CA LYS A 317 -17.80 15.28 11.93
C LYS A 317 -17.88 16.58 11.12
N LYS A 318 -16.76 17.02 10.50
CA LYS A 318 -16.67 18.27 9.72
C LYS A 318 -16.84 18.05 8.21
N GLN A 319 -16.91 16.80 7.77
CA GLN A 319 -17.21 16.37 6.40
C GLN A 319 -18.67 15.94 6.27
#